data_0d424e5a5a0d225841ae5a2e6b9f0435
#
_entry.id   0d424e5a5a0d225841ae5a2e6b9f0435
#
_cell.length_a   1.000
_cell.length_b   1.000
_cell.length_c   1.000
_cell.angle_alpha   90.00
_cell.angle_beta   90.00
_cell.angle_gamma   90.00
#
_symmetry.space_group_name_H-M   'P 1'
#
loop_
_entity.id
_entity.type
_entity.pdbx_description
1 polymer ?
#
loop_
_entity_poly.entity_id
_entity_poly.type
_entity_poly.pdbx_seq_one_letter_code
_entity_poly.pdbx_strand_id
1 'polypeptide(L)'
;MSKNRIVASAHLVSDQAAELSEYEYGLMVGWNAFQRWITRCMAAAGYGDLSSLDIMVLHSANHRDRAKRLADICFTLNVEDTHTVNYALKKLLKADLVAAEKRGKEVFYQTSETGREACRKYREVRETCLVDAFQALGGVNPDDIHDTARTLRALSGLYDQAARSATSL
;
A
#
# COMPACT_ATOMS: atom_id res chain seq x y z
N MET A 1 -26.31 -15.19 -24.37
CA MET A 1 -27.06 -14.17 -23.58
C MET A 1 -26.05 -13.23 -22.94
N SER A 2 -25.91 -12.01 -23.49
CA SER A 2 -25.06 -10.98 -22.91
C SER A 2 -25.68 -10.57 -21.56
N LYS A 3 -25.05 -10.94 -20.44
CA LYS A 3 -25.37 -10.32 -19.16
C LYS A 3 -25.02 -8.84 -19.31
N ASN A 4 -26.02 -7.95 -19.19
CA ASN A 4 -25.76 -6.52 -19.04
C ASN A 4 -24.82 -6.34 -17.84
N ARG A 5 -23.53 -6.21 -18.12
CA ARG A 5 -22.54 -5.86 -17.10
C ARG A 5 -22.78 -4.39 -16.74
N ILE A 6 -23.00 -4.13 -15.46
CA ILE A 6 -23.03 -2.75 -14.96
C ILE A 6 -21.59 -2.24 -14.99
N VAL A 7 -21.26 -1.42 -15.97
CA VAL A 7 -19.94 -0.84 -16.12
C VAL A 7 -19.97 0.57 -15.52
N ALA A 8 -19.27 0.77 -14.41
CA ALA A 8 -19.26 2.04 -13.69
C ALA A 8 -18.63 3.20 -14.49
N SER A 9 -17.81 2.87 -15.50
CA SER A 9 -17.08 3.83 -16.34
C SER A 9 -17.39 3.62 -17.82
N ALA A 10 -18.68 3.66 -18.19
CA ALA A 10 -19.16 3.39 -19.56
C ALA A 10 -18.43 4.21 -20.66
N HIS A 11 -17.97 5.43 -20.35
CA HIS A 11 -17.21 6.29 -21.27
C HIS A 11 -15.76 5.86 -21.51
N LEU A 12 -15.22 4.96 -20.66
CA LEU A 12 -13.86 4.42 -20.77
C LEU A 12 -13.85 2.97 -21.27
N VAL A 13 -15.02 2.36 -21.49
CA VAL A 13 -15.10 0.97 -21.92
C VAL A 13 -14.56 0.85 -23.33
N SER A 14 -13.50 0.07 -23.46
CA SER A 14 -12.99 -0.40 -24.74
C SER A 14 -13.74 -1.67 -25.17
N ASP A 15 -14.14 -1.77 -26.44
CA ASP A 15 -14.70 -2.99 -26.99
C ASP A 15 -13.74 -4.19 -26.90
N GLN A 16 -12.43 -3.91 -26.77
CA GLN A 16 -11.38 -4.94 -26.69
C GLN A 16 -11.03 -5.37 -25.26
N ALA A 17 -11.37 -4.57 -24.25
CA ALA A 17 -10.93 -4.78 -22.85
C ALA A 17 -11.93 -4.19 -21.82
N ALA A 18 -13.20 -4.52 -21.93
CA ALA A 18 -14.25 -4.06 -21.02
C ALA A 18 -13.95 -4.46 -19.56
N GLU A 19 -13.33 -5.63 -19.37
CA GLU A 19 -12.92 -6.14 -18.05
C GLU A 19 -11.86 -5.28 -17.38
N LEU A 20 -11.02 -4.59 -18.13
CA LEU A 20 -10.01 -3.68 -17.59
C LEU A 20 -10.66 -2.47 -16.90
N SER A 21 -11.71 -1.89 -17.49
CA SER A 21 -12.44 -0.76 -16.88
C SER A 21 -13.13 -1.15 -15.57
N GLU A 22 -13.70 -2.35 -15.50
CA GLU A 22 -14.26 -2.89 -14.24
C GLU A 22 -13.16 -3.09 -13.17
N TYR A 23 -12.03 -3.62 -13.59
CA TYR A 23 -10.87 -3.78 -12.71
C TYR A 23 -10.37 -2.43 -12.18
N GLU A 24 -10.20 -1.43 -13.04
CA GLU A 24 -9.73 -0.08 -12.67
C GLU A 24 -10.68 0.61 -11.68
N TYR A 25 -11.99 0.48 -11.89
CA TYR A 25 -12.98 0.97 -10.94
C TYR A 25 -12.85 0.26 -9.58
N GLY A 26 -12.75 -1.07 -9.60
CA GLY A 26 -12.54 -1.87 -8.40
C GLY A 26 -11.25 -1.48 -7.66
N LEU A 27 -10.17 -1.25 -8.41
CA LEU A 27 -8.89 -0.81 -7.86
C LEU A 27 -9.00 0.56 -7.19
N MET A 28 -9.66 1.54 -7.82
CA MET A 28 -9.89 2.88 -7.27
C MET A 28 -10.69 2.82 -5.96
N VAL A 29 -11.81 2.10 -5.96
CA VAL A 29 -12.67 1.96 -4.78
C VAL A 29 -11.93 1.22 -3.67
N GLY A 30 -11.27 0.13 -4.00
CA GLY A 30 -10.49 -0.70 -3.07
C GLY A 30 -9.32 0.07 -2.46
N TRP A 31 -8.59 0.84 -3.26
CA TRP A 31 -7.50 1.69 -2.79
C TRP A 31 -7.97 2.74 -1.78
N ASN A 32 -9.07 3.45 -2.08
CA ASN A 32 -9.62 4.44 -1.16
C ASN A 32 -10.12 3.81 0.15
N ALA A 33 -10.72 2.63 0.08
CA ALA A 33 -11.13 1.87 1.27
C ALA A 33 -9.91 1.41 2.08
N PHE A 34 -8.89 0.89 1.42
CA PHE A 34 -7.65 0.45 2.04
C PHE A 34 -6.92 1.60 2.76
N GLN A 35 -6.80 2.77 2.13
CA GLN A 35 -6.19 3.94 2.78
C GLN A 35 -6.95 4.36 4.05
N ARG A 36 -8.28 4.39 4.00
CA ARG A 36 -9.09 4.67 5.20
C ARG A 36 -8.88 3.61 6.29
N TRP A 37 -8.83 2.35 5.88
CA TRP A 37 -8.60 1.26 6.81
C TRP A 37 -7.26 1.39 7.54
N ILE A 38 -6.14 1.50 6.82
CA ILE A 38 -4.80 1.53 7.44
C ILE A 38 -4.63 2.74 8.36
N THR A 39 -5.20 3.91 8.02
CA THR A 39 -5.17 5.09 8.89
C THR A 39 -5.99 4.91 10.15
N ARG A 40 -7.18 4.31 10.06
CA ARG A 40 -8.03 4.00 11.23
C ARG A 40 -7.40 2.93 12.12
N CYS A 41 -6.81 1.90 11.51
CA CYS A 41 -6.10 0.85 12.22
C CYS A 41 -4.91 1.42 13.03
N MET A 42 -4.11 2.28 12.41
CA MET A 42 -2.98 2.93 13.07
C MET A 42 -3.43 3.91 14.15
N ALA A 43 -4.53 4.62 13.94
CA ALA A 43 -5.13 5.50 14.96
C ALA A 43 -5.59 4.70 16.18
N ALA A 44 -6.25 3.55 15.99
CA ALA A 44 -6.64 2.64 17.05
C ALA A 44 -5.43 2.04 17.80
N ALA A 45 -4.30 1.88 17.10
CA ALA A 45 -3.02 1.50 17.71
C ALA A 45 -2.35 2.63 18.51
N GLY A 46 -2.93 3.84 18.54
CA GLY A 46 -2.43 4.99 19.29
C GLY A 46 -1.63 6.03 18.49
N TYR A 47 -1.62 5.94 17.15
CA TYR A 47 -0.81 6.79 16.26
C TYR A 47 -1.69 7.47 15.19
N GLY A 48 -2.63 8.30 15.62
CA GLY A 48 -3.66 8.91 14.76
C GLY A 48 -3.16 9.99 13.79
N ASP A 49 -1.97 10.53 13.99
CA ASP A 49 -1.42 11.63 13.18
C ASP A 49 -0.70 11.15 11.89
N LEU A 50 -0.63 9.84 11.68
CA LEU A 50 0.06 9.26 10.52
C LEU A 50 -0.86 9.19 9.30
N SER A 51 -0.38 9.70 8.16
CA SER A 51 -1.02 9.51 6.86
C SER A 51 -0.85 8.06 6.36
N SER A 52 -1.62 7.68 5.33
CA SER A 52 -1.47 6.36 4.70
C SER A 52 -0.05 6.10 4.20
N LEU A 53 0.61 7.11 3.62
CA LEU A 53 2.00 6.99 3.17
C LEU A 53 2.97 6.81 4.34
N ASP A 54 2.82 7.59 5.43
CA ASP A 54 3.66 7.45 6.63
C ASP A 54 3.59 6.01 7.17
N ILE A 55 2.38 5.44 7.20
CA ILE A 55 2.14 4.07 7.68
C ILE A 55 2.80 3.04 6.74
N MET A 56 2.65 3.19 5.43
CA MET A 56 3.30 2.29 4.46
C MET A 56 4.82 2.36 4.56
N VAL A 57 5.38 3.56 4.71
CA VAL A 57 6.83 3.77 4.91
C VAL A 57 7.30 3.12 6.22
N LEU A 58 6.56 3.30 7.33
CA LEU A 58 6.87 2.65 8.60
C LEU A 58 6.88 1.12 8.47
N HIS A 59 5.86 0.53 7.87
CA HIS A 59 5.82 -0.92 7.63
C HIS A 59 6.92 -1.40 6.69
N SER A 60 7.25 -0.61 5.65
CA SER A 60 8.40 -0.91 4.78
C SER A 60 9.72 -0.90 5.56
N ALA A 61 9.93 0.08 6.44
CA ALA A 61 11.12 0.15 7.30
C ALA A 61 11.19 -1.03 8.29
N ASN A 62 10.04 -1.51 8.78
CA ASN A 62 9.94 -2.66 9.69
C ASN A 62 10.14 -4.02 9.02
N HIS A 63 9.95 -4.10 7.70
CA HIS A 63 9.95 -5.38 7.00
C HIS A 63 11.34 -6.06 7.03
N ARG A 64 11.38 -7.33 7.48
CA ARG A 64 12.57 -8.19 7.58
C ARG A 64 13.68 -7.68 8.51
N ASP A 65 13.38 -6.80 9.44
CA ASP A 65 14.34 -6.26 10.43
C ASP A 65 15.68 -5.85 9.81
N ARG A 66 15.63 -5.22 8.65
CA ARG A 66 16.79 -4.79 7.88
C ARG A 66 16.71 -3.30 7.56
N ALA A 67 17.75 -2.56 7.91
CA ALA A 67 17.88 -1.16 7.54
C ALA A 67 17.87 -0.97 6.01
N LYS A 68 17.14 0.03 5.52
CA LYS A 68 16.87 0.29 4.09
C LYS A 68 17.22 1.72 3.73
N ARG A 69 17.69 1.94 2.52
CA ARG A 69 17.86 3.29 1.97
C ARG A 69 16.53 3.85 1.52
N LEU A 70 16.45 5.17 1.36
CA LEU A 70 15.29 5.85 0.77
C LEU A 70 14.87 5.21 -0.56
N ALA A 71 15.83 4.96 -1.46
CA ALA A 71 15.55 4.35 -2.76
C ALA A 71 14.95 2.93 -2.65
N ASP A 72 15.40 2.13 -1.69
CA ASP A 72 14.87 0.78 -1.47
C ASP A 72 13.41 0.82 -0.97
N ILE A 73 13.06 1.82 -0.15
CA ILE A 73 11.69 2.04 0.33
C ILE A 73 10.80 2.51 -0.82
N CYS A 74 11.24 3.50 -1.61
CA CYS A 74 10.53 3.99 -2.77
C CYS A 74 10.24 2.85 -3.76
N PHE A 75 11.25 2.05 -4.09
CA PHE A 75 11.11 0.90 -4.98
C PHE A 75 10.11 -0.12 -4.44
N THR A 76 10.18 -0.46 -3.16
CA THR A 76 9.28 -1.44 -2.53
C THR A 76 7.82 -0.97 -2.54
N LEU A 77 7.59 0.33 -2.36
CA LEU A 77 6.26 0.93 -2.32
C LEU A 77 5.75 1.37 -3.70
N ASN A 78 6.56 1.22 -4.75
CA ASN A 78 6.29 1.73 -6.09
C ASN A 78 5.94 3.23 -6.08
N VAL A 79 6.73 4.03 -5.35
CA VAL A 79 6.57 5.48 -5.26
C VAL A 79 7.69 6.15 -6.06
N GLU A 80 7.33 6.85 -7.13
CA GLU A 80 8.28 7.53 -8.01
C GLU A 80 8.83 8.81 -7.36
N ASP A 81 7.96 9.61 -6.73
CA ASP A 81 8.37 10.84 -6.06
C ASP A 81 9.07 10.54 -4.71
N THR A 82 10.39 10.54 -4.74
CA THR A 82 11.23 10.31 -3.56
C THR A 82 11.07 11.39 -2.49
N HIS A 83 10.62 12.61 -2.84
CA HIS A 83 10.42 13.70 -1.88
C HIS A 83 9.30 13.38 -0.90
N THR A 84 8.21 12.76 -1.36
CA THR A 84 7.08 12.37 -0.50
C THR A 84 7.49 11.31 0.54
N VAL A 85 8.26 10.29 0.12
CA VAL A 85 8.79 9.27 1.03
C VAL A 85 9.81 9.86 2.00
N ASN A 86 10.68 10.78 1.54
CA ASN A 86 11.62 11.47 2.41
C ASN A 86 10.91 12.35 3.46
N TYR A 87 9.80 13.00 3.09
CA TYR A 87 8.99 13.76 4.04
C TYR A 87 8.36 12.83 5.10
N ALA A 88 7.81 11.69 4.68
CA ALA A 88 7.27 10.68 5.60
C ALA A 88 8.35 10.17 6.56
N LEU A 89 9.56 9.85 6.06
CA LEU A 89 10.69 9.44 6.90
C LEU A 89 11.08 10.51 7.92
N LYS A 90 11.13 11.79 7.53
CA LYS A 90 11.42 12.90 8.47
C LYS A 90 10.36 12.99 9.57
N LYS A 91 9.09 12.81 9.24
CA LYS A 91 7.98 12.79 10.21
C LYS A 91 8.10 11.60 11.16
N LEU A 92 8.39 10.41 10.64
CA LEU A 92 8.58 9.20 11.43
C LEU A 92 9.82 9.28 12.35
N LEU A 93 10.91 9.90 11.90
CA LEU A 93 12.09 10.20 12.71
C LEU A 93 11.74 11.14 13.87
N LYS A 94 10.99 12.23 13.60
CA LYS A 94 10.54 13.18 14.61
C LYS A 94 9.62 12.53 15.66
N ALA A 95 8.83 11.54 15.24
CA ALA A 95 7.94 10.77 16.11
C ALA A 95 8.63 9.60 16.82
N ASP A 96 9.95 9.44 16.68
CA ASP A 96 10.72 8.31 17.21
C ASP A 96 10.21 6.93 16.77
N LEU A 97 9.61 6.85 15.58
CA LEU A 97 9.12 5.57 15.01
C LEU A 97 10.15 4.90 14.09
N VAL A 98 11.09 5.68 13.58
CA VAL A 98 12.19 5.24 12.72
C VAL A 98 13.48 5.84 13.24
N ALA A 99 14.57 5.09 13.16
CA ALA A 99 15.93 5.54 13.37
C ALA A 99 16.67 5.62 12.04
N ALA A 100 17.62 6.55 11.93
CA ALA A 100 18.49 6.70 10.77
C ALA A 100 19.94 6.52 11.15
N GLU A 101 20.68 5.77 10.34
CA GLU A 101 22.11 5.54 10.49
C GLU A 101 22.84 5.94 9.21
N LYS A 102 23.85 6.78 9.34
CA LYS A 102 24.72 7.15 8.22
C LYS A 102 25.84 6.14 8.07
N ARG A 103 25.91 5.50 6.90
CA ARG A 103 26.97 4.57 6.51
C ARG A 103 27.69 5.10 5.28
N GLY A 104 28.86 5.69 5.46
CA GLY A 104 29.56 6.37 4.41
C GLY A 104 28.80 7.58 3.85
N LYS A 105 28.43 7.57 2.56
CA LYS A 105 27.63 8.60 1.91
C LYS A 105 26.13 8.35 1.93
N GLU A 106 25.70 7.17 2.38
CA GLU A 106 24.31 6.75 2.38
C GLU A 106 23.68 6.82 3.77
N VAL A 107 22.37 7.02 3.81
CA VAL A 107 21.56 6.97 5.03
C VAL A 107 20.64 5.75 4.96
N PHE A 108 20.67 4.96 6.02
CA PHE A 108 19.83 3.78 6.20
C PHE A 108 18.81 4.04 7.29
N TYR A 109 17.59 3.56 7.08
CA TYR A 109 16.44 3.73 7.94
C TYR A 109 15.97 2.36 8.44
N GLN A 110 15.63 2.30 9.71
CA GLN A 110 15.09 1.11 10.38
C GLN A 110 14.08 1.55 11.42
N THR A 111 13.09 0.71 11.74
CA THR A 111 12.19 1.00 12.86
C THR A 111 12.98 1.09 14.17
N SER A 112 12.63 2.08 14.99
CA SER A 112 13.03 2.15 16.40
C SER A 112 12.28 1.10 17.23
N GLU A 113 12.56 1.00 18.53
CA GLU A 113 11.77 0.16 19.44
C GLU A 113 10.31 0.64 19.49
N THR A 114 10.09 1.96 19.59
CA THR A 114 8.75 2.57 19.53
C THR A 114 8.04 2.24 18.22
N GLY A 115 8.76 2.27 17.10
CA GLY A 115 8.20 1.90 15.78
C GLY A 115 7.84 0.41 15.67
N ARG A 116 8.64 -0.49 16.24
CA ARG A 116 8.31 -1.92 16.30
C ARG A 116 7.05 -2.16 17.12
N GLU A 117 6.95 -1.48 18.27
CA GLU A 117 5.75 -1.57 19.12
C GLU A 117 4.51 -1.00 18.42
N ALA A 118 4.62 0.09 17.68
CA ALA A 118 3.53 0.62 16.86
C ALA A 118 3.06 -0.39 15.80
N CYS A 119 3.99 -1.04 15.10
CA CYS A 119 3.66 -2.09 14.14
C CYS A 119 3.02 -3.32 14.80
N ARG A 120 3.44 -3.69 16.02
CA ARG A 120 2.84 -4.78 16.78
C ARG A 120 1.40 -4.47 17.16
N LYS A 121 1.13 -3.27 17.72
CA LYS A 121 -0.24 -2.82 18.04
C LYS A 121 -1.13 -2.73 16.82
N TYR A 122 -0.60 -2.21 15.71
CA TYR A 122 -1.33 -2.22 14.44
C TYR A 122 -1.74 -3.64 14.04
N ARG A 123 -0.84 -4.62 14.17
CA ARG A 123 -1.13 -6.01 13.87
C ARG A 123 -2.26 -6.57 14.75
N GLU A 124 -2.28 -6.27 16.03
CA GLU A 124 -3.33 -6.70 16.94
C GLU A 124 -4.70 -6.15 16.55
N VAL A 125 -4.78 -4.84 16.25
CA VAL A 125 -6.00 -4.21 15.73
C VAL A 125 -6.42 -4.86 14.40
N ARG A 126 -5.46 -5.16 13.53
CA ARG A 126 -5.73 -5.83 12.25
C ARG A 126 -6.31 -7.23 12.44
N GLU A 127 -5.76 -8.03 13.33
CA GLU A 127 -6.31 -9.38 13.61
C GLU A 127 -7.77 -9.27 14.05
N THR A 128 -8.05 -8.46 15.06
CA THR A 128 -9.41 -8.33 15.63
C THR A 128 -10.42 -7.71 14.65
N CYS A 129 -10.05 -6.64 13.95
CA CYS A 129 -11.01 -5.87 13.15
C CYS A 129 -11.14 -6.34 11.69
N LEU A 130 -10.11 -6.95 11.11
CA LEU A 130 -10.10 -7.33 9.71
C LEU A 130 -10.03 -8.84 9.52
N VAL A 131 -9.09 -9.52 10.17
CA VAL A 131 -8.86 -10.96 9.92
C VAL A 131 -10.03 -11.77 10.47
N ASP A 132 -10.49 -11.50 11.68
CA ASP A 132 -11.65 -12.18 12.28
C ASP A 132 -12.91 -11.95 11.44
N ALA A 133 -13.15 -10.71 10.99
CA ALA A 133 -14.28 -10.39 10.11
C ALA A 133 -14.17 -11.09 8.75
N PHE A 134 -12.98 -11.14 8.16
CA PHE A 134 -12.73 -11.85 6.90
C PHE A 134 -13.01 -13.35 7.03
N GLN A 135 -12.58 -13.98 8.12
CA GLN A 135 -12.87 -15.39 8.39
C GLN A 135 -14.36 -15.66 8.62
N ALA A 136 -15.05 -14.74 9.32
CA ALA A 136 -16.48 -14.86 9.58
C ALA A 136 -17.34 -14.75 8.33
N LEU A 137 -16.87 -14.06 7.26
CA LEU A 137 -17.57 -13.98 5.98
C LEU A 137 -17.64 -15.31 5.23
N GLY A 138 -16.84 -16.30 5.61
CA GLY A 138 -16.99 -17.72 5.21
C GLY A 138 -16.94 -18.05 3.73
N GLY A 139 -16.60 -17.11 2.85
CA GLY A 139 -16.83 -17.29 1.43
C GLY A 139 -15.71 -16.84 0.46
N VAL A 140 -14.59 -16.36 0.97
CA VAL A 140 -13.50 -15.97 0.07
C VAL A 140 -12.42 -17.06 0.09
N ASN A 141 -12.28 -17.73 -1.05
CA ASN A 141 -11.23 -18.72 -1.21
C ASN A 141 -9.84 -18.06 -1.09
N PRO A 142 -8.93 -18.57 -0.24
CA PRO A 142 -7.57 -18.06 -0.12
C PRO A 142 -6.81 -18.01 -1.46
N ASP A 143 -7.07 -18.95 -2.37
CA ASP A 143 -6.45 -19.00 -3.70
C ASP A 143 -6.89 -17.81 -4.57
N ASP A 144 -8.17 -17.39 -4.48
CA ASP A 144 -8.68 -16.23 -5.21
C ASP A 144 -8.01 -14.94 -4.73
N ILE A 145 -7.75 -14.81 -3.43
CA ILE A 145 -7.01 -13.67 -2.86
C ILE A 145 -5.56 -13.69 -3.34
N HIS A 146 -4.92 -14.86 -3.38
CA HIS A 146 -3.56 -15.00 -3.88
C HIS A 146 -3.46 -14.61 -5.35
N ASP A 147 -4.39 -15.09 -6.19
CA ASP A 147 -4.45 -14.79 -7.61
C ASP A 147 -4.75 -13.31 -7.88
N THR A 148 -5.66 -12.71 -7.11
CA THR A 148 -5.91 -11.26 -7.13
C THR A 148 -4.65 -10.47 -6.81
N ALA A 149 -3.92 -10.83 -5.75
CA ALA A 149 -2.68 -10.18 -5.38
C ALA A 149 -1.58 -10.33 -6.45
N ARG A 150 -1.52 -11.48 -7.14
CA ARG A 150 -0.62 -11.70 -8.28
C ARG A 150 -0.98 -10.81 -9.46
N THR A 151 -2.25 -10.71 -9.80
CA THR A 151 -2.78 -9.88 -10.87
C THR A 151 -2.52 -8.39 -10.60
N LEU A 152 -2.78 -7.91 -9.37
CA LEU A 152 -2.47 -6.54 -8.96
C LEU A 152 -0.99 -6.18 -9.18
N ARG A 153 -0.07 -7.07 -8.79
CA ARG A 153 1.37 -6.84 -9.00
C ARG A 153 1.76 -6.85 -10.48
N ALA A 154 1.16 -7.71 -11.29
CA ALA A 154 1.43 -7.74 -12.73
C ALA A 154 0.93 -6.48 -13.43
N LEU A 155 -0.28 -6.04 -13.10
CA LEU A 155 -0.88 -4.83 -13.69
C LEU A 155 -0.20 -3.54 -13.23
N SER A 156 0.41 -3.49 -12.04
CA SER A 156 1.19 -2.30 -11.63
C SER A 156 2.33 -2.01 -12.61
N GLY A 157 3.06 -3.05 -13.05
CA GLY A 157 4.09 -2.88 -14.07
C GLY A 157 3.56 -2.46 -15.44
N LEU A 158 2.36 -2.91 -15.81
CA LEU A 158 1.69 -2.47 -17.05
C LEU A 158 1.30 -0.99 -16.97
N TYR A 159 0.76 -0.53 -15.83
CA TYR A 159 0.42 0.88 -15.63
C TYR A 159 1.66 1.77 -15.67
N ASP A 160 2.77 1.35 -15.07
CA ASP A 160 4.04 2.10 -15.14
C ASP A 160 4.54 2.22 -16.59
N GLN A 161 4.39 1.16 -17.39
CA GLN A 161 4.74 1.20 -18.81
C GLN A 161 3.80 2.12 -19.60
N ALA A 162 2.49 2.06 -19.35
CA ALA A 162 1.50 2.92 -19.99
C ALA A 162 1.74 4.40 -19.66
N ALA A 163 2.06 4.71 -18.40
CA ALA A 163 2.41 6.07 -17.97
C ALA A 163 3.63 6.60 -18.73
N ARG A 164 4.70 5.80 -18.86
CA ARG A 164 5.88 6.18 -19.66
C ARG A 164 5.53 6.41 -21.13
N SER A 165 4.69 5.55 -21.71
CA SER A 165 4.26 5.72 -23.11
C SER A 165 3.44 7.00 -23.29
N ALA A 166 2.55 7.31 -22.37
CA ALA A 166 1.71 8.51 -22.41
C ALA A 166 2.52 9.81 -22.35
N THR A 167 3.69 9.82 -21.69
CA THR A 167 4.57 11.00 -21.65
C THR A 167 5.28 11.26 -22.98
N SER A 168 5.19 10.34 -23.94
CA SER A 168 5.81 10.44 -25.26
C SER A 168 4.80 10.82 -26.37
N LEU A 169 3.53 11.02 -26.03
CA LEU A 169 2.48 11.46 -26.93
C LEU A 169 2.40 12.99 -26.99
#